data_2380484fc3efc73e4ef44dd2479e06c0
#
_entry.id   2380484fc3efc73e4ef44dd2479e06c0
#
_cell.length_a   1.000
_cell.length_b   1.000
_cell.length_c   1.000
_cell.angle_alpha   90.00
_cell.angle_beta   90.00
_cell.angle_gamma   90.00
#
_symmetry.space_group_name_H-M   'P 1'
#
loop_
_entity.id
_entity.type
_entity.pdbx_description
1 polymer ?
#
loop_
_entity_poly.entity_id
_entity_poly.type
_entity_poly.pdbx_seq_one_letter_code
_entity_poly.pdbx_strand_id
1 'polypeptide(L)'
;MNCPKCHKPLPKGAPKTCPNCKMDLSNFYKMKETRAQLEAEQAKSAKKKKILTICSVAVLICVLALAAVLLLTHKDEESDTPAAEPLSMEQVKAEINSKSVSDFVSSDTPTDYVKLTITNFGEIVVRLRPDIAPISAQNFKDLVARHYYDGLSFHRVYPNFMIQGGAGSEDLTPIKGEFSANGVENPLLHVRGVLSMARTTVMDSATSQFFLMHADYPSLNGKYAAFGYIVAGLETVDKVCQIDLGYNGDERSVPLVDVILESAVFVTPK
;
A
#
# COMPACT_ATOMS: atom_id res chain seq x y z
N MET A 1 -10.07 -41.33 -45.77
CA MET A 1 -10.93 -40.37 -45.04
C MET A 1 -12.37 -40.70 -45.42
N ASN A 2 -13.30 -40.66 -44.43
CA ASN A 2 -14.70 -41.02 -44.67
C ASN A 2 -15.59 -39.78 -44.76
N CYS A 3 -16.66 -39.86 -45.52
CA CYS A 3 -17.68 -38.83 -45.62
C CYS A 3 -18.37 -38.61 -44.25
N PRO A 4 -18.54 -37.35 -43.77
CA PRO A 4 -19.16 -37.09 -42.47
C PRO A 4 -20.65 -37.44 -42.41
N LYS A 5 -21.33 -37.55 -43.54
CA LYS A 5 -22.76 -37.88 -43.62
C LYS A 5 -23.04 -39.38 -43.78
N CYS A 6 -22.37 -40.07 -44.72
CA CYS A 6 -22.67 -41.48 -45.04
C CYS A 6 -21.59 -42.47 -44.60
N HIS A 7 -20.52 -41.97 -43.94
CA HIS A 7 -19.38 -42.69 -43.40
C HIS A 7 -18.60 -43.59 -44.42
N LYS A 8 -18.95 -43.53 -45.71
CA LYS A 8 -18.19 -44.23 -46.70
C LYS A 8 -16.89 -43.59 -47.10
N PRO A 9 -15.86 -44.33 -47.49
CA PRO A 9 -14.57 -43.81 -47.87
C PRO A 9 -14.65 -42.83 -49.03
N LEU A 10 -13.93 -41.69 -48.89
CA LEU A 10 -13.79 -40.68 -49.95
C LEU A 10 -12.56 -41.00 -50.82
N PRO A 11 -12.63 -40.79 -52.13
CA PRO A 11 -11.47 -40.95 -53.01
C PRO A 11 -10.36 -39.92 -52.65
N LYS A 12 -9.12 -40.25 -53.06
CA LYS A 12 -8.01 -39.33 -52.96
C LYS A 12 -8.24 -38.08 -53.82
N GLY A 13 -7.93 -36.89 -53.37
CA GLY A 13 -8.05 -35.66 -54.15
C GLY A 13 -9.17 -34.71 -53.73
N ALA A 14 -9.69 -34.83 -52.50
CA ALA A 14 -10.63 -33.87 -51.87
C ALA A 14 -11.83 -33.48 -52.79
N PRO A 15 -12.70 -34.41 -53.16
CA PRO A 15 -13.82 -34.10 -54.05
C PRO A 15 -14.78 -33.07 -53.42
N LYS A 16 -15.28 -32.13 -54.22
CA LYS A 16 -16.23 -31.08 -53.75
C LYS A 16 -17.54 -31.70 -53.24
N THR A 17 -17.96 -32.85 -53.80
CA THR A 17 -19.18 -33.56 -53.39
C THR A 17 -18.91 -35.05 -53.15
N CYS A 18 -19.55 -35.60 -52.13
CA CYS A 18 -19.46 -37.05 -51.89
C CYS A 18 -20.06 -37.86 -53.02
N PRO A 19 -19.33 -38.83 -53.66
CA PRO A 19 -19.86 -39.60 -54.76
C PRO A 19 -21.06 -40.50 -54.39
N ASN A 20 -21.17 -40.87 -53.10
CA ASN A 20 -22.23 -41.76 -52.62
C ASN A 20 -23.51 -41.02 -52.18
N CYS A 21 -23.41 -39.94 -51.37
CA CYS A 21 -24.57 -39.24 -50.79
C CYS A 21 -24.78 -37.84 -51.36
N LYS A 22 -23.97 -37.37 -52.31
CA LYS A 22 -24.00 -36.03 -52.93
C LYS A 22 -23.84 -34.83 -51.99
N MET A 23 -23.44 -35.07 -50.74
CA MET A 23 -23.17 -33.97 -49.78
C MET A 23 -22.03 -33.10 -50.28
N ASP A 24 -22.19 -31.77 -50.19
CA ASP A 24 -21.09 -30.82 -50.38
C ASP A 24 -20.06 -30.92 -49.25
N LEU A 25 -18.81 -31.15 -49.62
CA LEU A 25 -17.69 -31.34 -48.69
C LEU A 25 -16.78 -30.11 -48.56
N SER A 26 -17.10 -29.02 -49.25
CA SER A 26 -16.26 -27.82 -49.28
C SER A 26 -16.04 -27.25 -47.87
N ASN A 27 -17.09 -27.14 -47.05
CA ASN A 27 -17.00 -26.66 -45.67
C ASN A 27 -16.28 -27.67 -44.76
N PHE A 28 -16.44 -28.97 -45.02
CA PHE A 28 -15.74 -30.02 -44.27
C PHE A 28 -14.21 -29.94 -44.43
N TYR A 29 -13.74 -29.73 -45.65
CA TYR A 29 -12.32 -29.57 -45.92
C TYR A 29 -11.77 -28.26 -45.35
N LYS A 30 -12.49 -27.14 -45.47
CA LYS A 30 -12.13 -25.87 -44.84
C LYS A 30 -11.98 -26.00 -43.32
N MET A 31 -12.96 -26.59 -42.65
CA MET A 31 -12.89 -26.81 -41.21
C MET A 31 -11.68 -27.65 -40.78
N LYS A 32 -11.36 -28.70 -41.58
CA LYS A 32 -10.22 -29.57 -41.29
C LYS A 32 -8.89 -28.84 -41.46
N GLU A 33 -8.77 -28.01 -42.49
CA GLU A 33 -7.57 -27.16 -42.72
C GLU A 33 -7.39 -26.13 -41.61
N THR A 34 -8.46 -25.42 -41.21
CA THR A 34 -8.45 -24.48 -40.10
C THR A 34 -8.05 -25.15 -38.79
N ARG A 35 -8.57 -26.37 -38.52
CA ARG A 35 -8.22 -27.13 -37.33
C ARG A 35 -6.74 -27.55 -37.32
N ALA A 36 -6.20 -28.00 -38.44
CA ALA A 36 -4.79 -28.35 -38.56
C ALA A 36 -3.86 -27.12 -38.36
N GLN A 37 -4.28 -25.95 -38.88
CA GLN A 37 -3.56 -24.68 -38.64
C GLN A 37 -3.57 -24.30 -37.17
N LEU A 38 -4.70 -24.40 -36.48
CA LEU A 38 -4.84 -24.10 -35.08
C LEU A 38 -3.98 -25.01 -34.19
N GLU A 39 -3.98 -26.32 -34.49
CA GLU A 39 -3.15 -27.31 -33.78
C GLU A 39 -1.64 -27.02 -33.97
N ALA A 40 -1.23 -26.63 -35.18
CA ALA A 40 0.14 -26.26 -35.48
C ALA A 40 0.59 -24.97 -34.74
N GLU A 41 -0.31 -24.00 -34.63
CA GLU A 41 -0.07 -22.75 -33.91
C GLU A 41 0.03 -22.96 -32.39
N GLN A 42 -0.85 -23.79 -31.83
CA GLN A 42 -0.81 -24.22 -30.44
C GLN A 42 0.50 -24.96 -30.09
N ALA A 43 0.96 -25.84 -30.98
CA ALA A 43 2.22 -26.57 -30.83
C ALA A 43 3.45 -25.60 -30.83
N LYS A 44 3.44 -24.56 -31.70
CA LYS A 44 4.47 -23.51 -31.71
C LYS A 44 4.45 -22.69 -30.43
N SER A 45 3.26 -22.30 -29.92
CA SER A 45 3.08 -21.58 -28.69
C SER A 45 3.57 -22.38 -27.47
N ALA A 46 3.25 -23.67 -27.40
CA ALA A 46 3.69 -24.57 -26.34
C ALA A 46 5.24 -24.73 -26.32
N LYS A 47 5.88 -24.81 -27.49
CA LYS A 47 7.36 -24.82 -27.58
C LYS A 47 7.97 -23.50 -27.09
N LYS A 48 7.40 -22.34 -27.49
CA LYS A 48 7.84 -21.03 -27.00
C LYS A 48 7.72 -20.91 -25.48
N LYS A 49 6.60 -21.36 -24.89
CA LYS A 49 6.42 -21.36 -23.43
C LYS A 49 7.46 -22.22 -22.71
N LYS A 50 7.76 -23.44 -23.22
CA LYS A 50 8.81 -24.29 -22.63
C LYS A 50 10.20 -23.65 -22.68
N ILE A 51 10.57 -23.01 -23.78
CA ILE A 51 11.85 -22.31 -23.90
C ILE A 51 11.90 -21.14 -22.91
N LEU A 52 10.84 -20.34 -22.82
CA LEU A 52 10.77 -19.21 -21.89
C LEU A 52 10.90 -19.67 -20.42
N THR A 53 10.25 -20.79 -20.05
CA THR A 53 10.36 -21.36 -18.71
C THR A 53 11.78 -21.85 -18.41
N ILE A 54 12.46 -22.49 -19.36
CA ILE A 54 13.86 -22.93 -19.18
C ILE A 54 14.79 -21.73 -19.02
N CYS A 55 14.61 -20.68 -19.83
CA CYS A 55 15.41 -19.45 -19.71
C CYS A 55 15.18 -18.75 -18.36
N SER A 56 13.93 -18.67 -17.89
CA SER A 56 13.63 -18.03 -16.58
C SER A 56 14.23 -18.80 -15.41
N VAL A 57 14.23 -20.15 -15.46
CA VAL A 57 14.88 -20.99 -14.43
C VAL A 57 16.40 -20.82 -14.47
N ALA A 58 17.01 -20.77 -15.65
CA ALA A 58 18.43 -20.56 -15.78
C ALA A 58 18.87 -19.19 -15.25
N VAL A 59 18.11 -18.12 -15.54
CA VAL A 59 18.33 -16.78 -14.98
C VAL A 59 18.22 -16.78 -13.46
N LEU A 60 17.21 -17.45 -12.91
CA LEU A 60 17.03 -17.58 -11.46
C LEU A 60 18.21 -18.28 -10.78
N ILE A 61 18.74 -19.35 -11.38
CA ILE A 61 19.93 -20.08 -10.88
C ILE A 61 21.16 -19.17 -10.92
N CYS A 62 21.35 -18.39 -11.99
CA CYS A 62 22.47 -17.45 -12.10
C CYS A 62 22.36 -16.33 -11.05
N VAL A 63 21.16 -15.80 -10.80
CA VAL A 63 20.93 -14.78 -9.76
C VAL A 63 21.22 -15.34 -8.36
N LEU A 64 20.77 -16.57 -8.09
CA LEU A 64 21.04 -17.24 -6.81
C LEU A 64 22.53 -17.55 -6.63
N ALA A 65 23.24 -17.96 -7.68
CA ALA A 65 24.68 -18.19 -7.65
C ALA A 65 25.47 -16.89 -7.41
N LEU A 66 25.07 -15.77 -8.08
CA LEU A 66 25.63 -14.44 -7.85
C LEU A 66 25.37 -13.93 -6.43
N ALA A 67 24.14 -14.14 -5.90
CA ALA A 67 23.81 -13.80 -4.52
C ALA A 67 24.64 -14.62 -3.52
N ALA A 68 24.85 -15.91 -3.77
CA ALA A 68 25.71 -16.76 -2.94
C ALA A 68 27.18 -16.32 -2.97
N VAL A 69 27.70 -15.92 -4.13
CA VAL A 69 29.06 -15.38 -4.25
C VAL A 69 29.17 -14.03 -3.53
N LEU A 70 28.17 -13.15 -3.65
CA LEU A 70 28.11 -11.88 -2.90
C LEU A 70 28.04 -12.09 -1.40
N LEU A 71 27.29 -13.09 -0.92
CA LEU A 71 27.24 -13.45 0.50
C LEU A 71 28.57 -14.06 1.03
N LEU A 72 29.33 -14.75 0.17
CA LEU A 72 30.64 -15.32 0.53
C LEU A 72 31.78 -14.29 0.45
N THR A 73 31.62 -13.19 -0.32
CA THR A 73 32.60 -12.10 -0.43
C THR A 73 32.33 -10.95 0.52
N HIS A 74 31.10 -10.82 1.04
CA HIS A 74 30.81 -9.97 2.20
C HIS A 74 31.28 -10.69 3.47
N LYS A 75 32.57 -10.68 3.70
CA LYS A 75 33.15 -10.88 5.00
C LYS A 75 32.71 -9.68 5.82
N ASP A 76 31.95 -9.96 6.86
CA ASP A 76 31.37 -9.03 7.80
C ASP A 76 32.38 -7.95 8.21
N GLU A 77 32.31 -6.75 7.60
CA GLU A 77 32.58 -5.56 8.36
C GLU A 77 31.31 -5.35 9.20
N GLU A 78 31.26 -6.02 10.33
CA GLU A 78 30.40 -5.70 11.44
C GLU A 78 30.69 -4.24 11.80
N SER A 79 29.93 -3.32 11.21
CA SER A 79 29.92 -1.96 11.67
C SER A 79 29.27 -2.05 13.06
N ASP A 80 30.12 -1.92 14.05
CA ASP A 80 29.77 -1.75 15.46
C ASP A 80 29.10 -0.38 15.65
N THR A 81 28.00 -0.17 14.94
CA THR A 81 27.05 0.85 15.28
C THR A 81 26.10 0.16 16.27
N PRO A 82 26.11 0.54 17.55
CA PRO A 82 25.20 -0.05 18.51
C PRO A 82 23.79 0.12 17.94
N ALA A 83 23.06 -0.99 17.81
CA ALA A 83 21.64 -0.96 17.45
C ALA A 83 20.99 0.05 18.41
N ALA A 84 20.47 1.16 17.87
CA ALA A 84 19.85 2.19 18.71
C ALA A 84 18.76 1.49 19.52
N GLU A 85 18.90 1.53 20.83
CA GLU A 85 17.89 0.96 21.74
C GLU A 85 16.50 1.47 21.31
N PRO A 86 15.49 0.60 21.25
CA PRO A 86 14.14 1.03 20.87
C PRO A 86 13.71 2.14 21.83
N LEU A 87 13.36 3.31 21.28
CA LEU A 87 12.98 4.47 22.06
C LEU A 87 11.89 4.08 23.07
N SER A 88 12.14 4.27 24.35
CA SER A 88 11.13 4.01 25.38
C SER A 88 9.95 4.98 25.24
N MET A 89 8.76 4.61 25.76
CA MET A 89 7.60 5.52 25.76
C MET A 89 7.88 6.83 26.54
N GLU A 90 8.79 6.80 27.51
CA GLU A 90 9.26 7.99 28.23
C GLU A 90 9.98 8.97 27.28
N GLN A 91 10.86 8.45 26.43
CA GLN A 91 11.56 9.25 25.42
C GLN A 91 10.59 9.77 24.36
N VAL A 92 9.61 8.94 23.90
CA VAL A 92 8.56 9.39 22.98
C VAL A 92 7.76 10.55 23.56
N LYS A 93 7.31 10.44 24.82
CA LYS A 93 6.59 11.52 25.50
C LYS A 93 7.43 12.79 25.63
N ALA A 94 8.73 12.65 25.89
CA ALA A 94 9.65 13.79 25.96
C ALA A 94 9.89 14.46 24.59
N GLU A 95 9.81 13.71 23.48
CA GLU A 95 9.93 14.26 22.13
C GLU A 95 8.63 14.88 21.59
N ILE A 96 7.46 14.45 22.08
CA ILE A 96 6.18 15.02 21.63
C ILE A 96 6.17 16.53 21.92
N ASN A 97 5.99 17.31 20.85
CA ASN A 97 5.96 18.78 20.85
C ASN A 97 7.20 19.46 21.49
N SER A 98 8.36 18.78 21.43
CA SER A 98 9.62 19.30 22.00
C SER A 98 10.33 20.29 21.09
N LYS A 99 9.89 20.44 19.84
CA LYS A 99 10.49 21.27 18.79
C LYS A 99 9.52 22.35 18.31
N SER A 100 10.06 23.33 17.59
CA SER A 100 9.26 24.30 16.84
C SER A 100 9.17 23.87 15.38
N VAL A 101 8.08 24.20 14.71
CA VAL A 101 7.96 23.99 13.26
C VAL A 101 9.08 24.70 12.49
N SER A 102 9.53 25.86 13.00
CA SER A 102 10.65 26.62 12.43
C SER A 102 12.00 25.90 12.48
N ASP A 103 12.14 24.84 13.28
CA ASP A 103 13.36 24.02 13.36
C ASP A 103 13.51 23.05 12.19
N PHE A 104 12.55 23.06 11.26
CA PHE A 104 12.53 22.17 10.11
C PHE A 104 12.57 22.95 8.80
N VAL A 105 13.19 22.35 7.78
CA VAL A 105 13.21 22.84 6.40
C VAL A 105 12.64 21.77 5.46
N SER A 106 12.05 22.18 4.36
CA SER A 106 11.54 21.25 3.33
C SER A 106 12.66 20.40 2.77
N SER A 107 12.32 19.14 2.45
CA SER A 107 13.23 18.17 1.85
C SER A 107 12.62 17.65 0.54
N ASP A 108 13.42 17.65 -0.53
CA ASP A 108 13.03 17.05 -1.82
C ASP A 108 13.16 15.51 -1.82
N THR A 109 13.73 14.94 -0.76
CA THR A 109 13.86 13.49 -0.60
C THR A 109 13.04 13.01 0.59
N PRO A 110 12.51 11.77 0.53
CA PRO A 110 11.77 11.18 1.65
C PRO A 110 12.62 11.11 2.92
N THR A 111 12.06 11.59 4.02
CA THR A 111 12.63 11.52 5.37
C THR A 111 11.66 10.87 6.33
N ASP A 112 12.03 10.71 7.60
CA ASP A 112 11.11 10.28 8.66
C ASP A 112 10.32 11.43 9.26
N TYR A 113 10.44 12.65 8.74
CA TYR A 113 9.68 13.80 9.20
C TYR A 113 8.78 14.32 8.09
N VAL A 114 7.51 14.53 8.42
CA VAL A 114 6.51 15.10 7.50
C VAL A 114 5.84 16.29 8.13
N LYS A 115 5.81 17.39 7.42
CA LYS A 115 5.06 18.59 7.80
C LYS A 115 3.68 18.53 7.15
N LEU A 116 2.65 18.67 7.98
CA LEU A 116 1.24 18.77 7.60
C LEU A 116 0.82 20.23 7.80
N THR A 117 0.40 20.89 6.71
CA THR A 117 -0.15 22.25 6.75
C THR A 117 -1.68 22.17 6.75
N ILE A 118 -2.32 22.69 7.79
CA ILE A 118 -3.79 22.68 7.90
C ILE A 118 -4.29 24.12 7.71
N THR A 119 -5.05 24.34 6.64
CA THR A 119 -5.55 25.66 6.24
C THR A 119 -6.24 26.36 7.41
N ASN A 120 -5.81 27.59 7.73
CA ASN A 120 -6.31 28.45 8.82
C ASN A 120 -6.03 27.98 10.25
N PHE A 121 -5.44 26.79 10.45
CA PHE A 121 -5.16 26.27 11.80
C PHE A 121 -3.67 26.30 12.15
N GLY A 122 -2.80 26.03 11.17
CA GLY A 122 -1.35 26.03 11.35
C GLY A 122 -0.68 24.78 10.81
N GLU A 123 0.53 24.53 11.28
CA GLU A 123 1.38 23.45 10.82
C GLU A 123 1.67 22.47 11.94
N ILE A 124 1.87 21.20 11.57
CA ILE A 124 2.26 20.09 12.46
C ILE A 124 3.44 19.40 11.81
N VAL A 125 4.48 19.07 12.57
CA VAL A 125 5.53 18.17 12.11
C VAL A 125 5.41 16.85 12.86
N VAL A 126 5.26 15.76 12.13
CA VAL A 126 5.25 14.40 12.64
C VAL A 126 6.59 13.72 12.38
N ARG A 127 7.08 12.93 13.33
CA ARG A 127 8.17 11.97 13.17
C ARG A 127 7.58 10.59 12.96
N LEU A 128 7.88 9.95 11.85
CA LEU A 128 7.49 8.58 11.55
C LEU A 128 8.44 7.59 12.25
N ARG A 129 7.97 6.41 12.55
CA ARG A 129 8.71 5.35 13.25
C ARG A 129 8.72 4.05 12.41
N PRO A 130 9.49 4.02 11.31
CA PRO A 130 9.61 2.82 10.48
C PRO A 130 10.28 1.64 11.21
N ASP A 131 11.00 1.90 12.28
CA ASP A 131 11.56 0.90 13.19
C ASP A 131 10.48 0.16 14.03
N ILE A 132 9.30 0.77 14.23
CA ILE A 132 8.17 0.18 14.97
C ILE A 132 7.09 -0.36 14.02
N ALA A 133 6.73 0.43 13.02
CA ALA A 133 5.66 0.11 12.07
C ALA A 133 6.11 0.42 10.64
N PRO A 134 7.01 -0.43 10.07
CA PRO A 134 7.63 -0.17 8.76
C PRO A 134 6.61 -0.09 7.61
N ILE A 135 5.59 -0.94 7.61
CA ILE A 135 4.58 -0.97 6.53
C ILE A 135 3.71 0.28 6.57
N SER A 136 3.24 0.67 7.74
CA SER A 136 2.41 1.86 7.94
C SER A 136 3.19 3.15 7.63
N ALA A 137 4.43 3.24 8.12
CA ALA A 137 5.30 4.38 7.85
C ALA A 137 5.65 4.51 6.36
N GLN A 138 5.98 3.41 5.70
CA GLN A 138 6.27 3.42 4.26
C GLN A 138 5.06 3.78 3.44
N ASN A 139 3.88 3.19 3.72
CA ASN A 139 2.63 3.53 3.05
C ASN A 139 2.31 5.05 3.18
N PHE A 140 2.49 5.60 4.37
CA PHE A 140 2.27 7.04 4.58
C PHE A 140 3.27 7.88 3.77
N LYS A 141 4.56 7.52 3.75
CA LYS A 141 5.59 8.18 2.93
C LYS A 141 5.26 8.12 1.43
N ASP A 142 4.85 6.97 0.91
CA ASP A 142 4.51 6.80 -0.50
C ASP A 142 3.33 7.69 -0.90
N LEU A 143 2.35 7.86 -0.02
CA LEU A 143 1.21 8.75 -0.21
C LEU A 143 1.62 10.23 -0.13
N VAL A 144 2.51 10.60 0.78
CA VAL A 144 3.09 11.96 0.84
C VAL A 144 3.89 12.28 -0.41
N ALA A 145 4.75 11.36 -0.87
CA ALA A 145 5.61 11.56 -2.04
C ALA A 145 4.84 11.85 -3.33
N ARG A 146 3.61 11.37 -3.45
CA ARG A 146 2.72 11.60 -4.61
C ARG A 146 1.62 12.63 -4.35
N HIS A 147 1.76 13.43 -3.30
CA HIS A 147 0.81 14.50 -2.94
C HIS A 147 -0.64 14.02 -2.76
N TYR A 148 -0.82 12.75 -2.37
CA TYR A 148 -2.15 12.15 -2.18
C TYR A 148 -2.99 12.87 -1.14
N TYR A 149 -2.35 13.39 -0.09
CA TYR A 149 -3.04 14.03 1.03
C TYR A 149 -3.43 15.49 0.77
N ASP A 150 -2.85 16.12 -0.25
CA ASP A 150 -3.05 17.54 -0.53
C ASP A 150 -4.52 17.82 -0.88
N GLY A 151 -5.13 18.75 -0.16
CA GLY A 151 -6.53 19.13 -0.31
C GLY A 151 -7.54 18.18 0.37
N LEU A 152 -7.10 17.09 1.02
CA LEU A 152 -8.00 16.22 1.76
C LEU A 152 -8.42 16.84 3.09
N SER A 153 -9.57 16.44 3.62
CA SER A 153 -10.10 16.96 4.88
C SER A 153 -9.81 16.07 6.07
N PHE A 154 -9.74 16.68 7.26
CA PHE A 154 -10.00 16.01 8.52
C PHE A 154 -11.52 15.94 8.72
N HIS A 155 -12.10 14.85 8.29
CA HIS A 155 -13.55 14.66 8.20
C HIS A 155 -14.21 14.24 9.53
N ARG A 156 -13.40 13.87 10.54
CA ARG A 156 -13.86 13.50 11.87
C ARG A 156 -12.96 14.14 12.93
N VAL A 157 -13.53 14.98 13.74
CA VAL A 157 -12.87 15.67 14.86
C VAL A 157 -13.61 15.32 16.13
N TYR A 158 -12.92 14.70 17.09
CA TYR A 158 -13.51 14.30 18.36
C TYR A 158 -12.64 14.86 19.51
N PRO A 159 -13.02 15.98 20.14
CA PRO A 159 -12.32 16.56 21.27
C PRO A 159 -12.10 15.54 22.39
N ASN A 160 -10.93 15.58 23.03
CA ASN A 160 -10.46 14.61 24.03
C ASN A 160 -10.30 13.18 23.53
N PHE A 161 -10.23 13.00 22.20
CA PHE A 161 -9.94 11.71 21.58
C PHE A 161 -8.93 11.89 20.44
N MET A 162 -9.37 12.29 19.22
CA MET A 162 -8.49 12.39 18.05
C MET A 162 -9.08 13.28 16.95
N ILE A 163 -8.24 13.63 15.96
CA ILE A 163 -8.69 14.14 14.66
C ILE A 163 -8.29 13.13 13.57
N GLN A 164 -9.22 12.79 12.65
CA GLN A 164 -9.03 11.79 11.61
C GLN A 164 -9.21 12.40 10.23
N GLY A 165 -8.27 12.12 9.35
CA GLY A 165 -8.24 12.59 7.96
C GLY A 165 -7.67 11.55 7.00
N GLY A 166 -7.32 12.03 5.78
CA GLY A 166 -6.66 11.20 4.77
C GLY A 166 -7.60 10.31 3.94
N ALA A 167 -8.92 10.56 3.98
CA ALA A 167 -9.88 9.87 3.14
C ALA A 167 -9.91 10.51 1.75
N GLY A 168 -9.36 9.85 0.75
CA GLY A 168 -9.44 10.22 -0.66
C GLY A 168 -10.38 9.29 -1.44
N SER A 169 -10.54 9.57 -2.73
CA SER A 169 -11.42 8.80 -3.65
C SER A 169 -10.71 7.65 -4.39
N GLU A 170 -9.39 7.54 -4.27
CA GLU A 170 -8.61 6.50 -4.95
C GLU A 170 -8.80 5.14 -4.27
N ASP A 171 -8.95 4.08 -5.06
CA ASP A 171 -9.01 2.71 -4.57
C ASP A 171 -7.58 2.22 -4.27
N LEU A 172 -7.24 2.21 -2.99
CA LEU A 172 -5.91 1.83 -2.49
C LEU A 172 -5.92 0.39 -1.97
N THR A 173 -4.82 -0.32 -2.23
CA THR A 173 -4.61 -1.65 -1.66
C THR A 173 -4.46 -1.56 -0.14
N PRO A 174 -5.25 -2.31 0.63
CA PRO A 174 -5.09 -2.37 2.08
C PRO A 174 -3.72 -2.92 2.51
N ILE A 175 -3.21 -2.40 3.61
CA ILE A 175 -1.95 -2.83 4.21
C ILE A 175 -2.18 -3.68 5.45
N LYS A 176 -1.17 -4.49 5.81
CA LYS A 176 -1.18 -5.26 7.05
C LYS A 176 -1.20 -4.33 8.27
N GLY A 177 -2.05 -4.64 9.22
CA GLY A 177 -2.14 -3.91 10.49
C GLY A 177 -0.99 -4.30 11.44
N GLU A 178 -0.18 -3.33 11.82
CA GLU A 178 1.00 -3.53 12.69
C GLU A 178 0.66 -3.21 14.15
N PHE A 179 -0.03 -4.14 14.80
CA PHE A 179 -0.44 -4.05 16.21
C PHE A 179 -0.60 -5.45 16.84
N SER A 180 -0.52 -5.54 18.18
CA SER A 180 -0.41 -6.80 18.91
C SER A 180 -1.58 -7.75 18.69
N ALA A 181 -2.82 -7.26 18.58
CA ALA A 181 -3.99 -8.09 18.27
C ALA A 181 -3.92 -8.73 16.87
N ASN A 182 -3.07 -8.24 15.99
CA ASN A 182 -2.80 -8.78 14.64
C ASN A 182 -1.45 -9.52 14.56
N GLY A 183 -0.86 -9.87 15.70
CA GLY A 183 0.39 -10.63 15.79
C GLY A 183 1.66 -9.83 15.46
N VAL A 184 1.60 -8.51 15.46
CA VAL A 184 2.76 -7.63 15.27
C VAL A 184 2.99 -6.82 16.55
N GLU A 185 4.16 -6.92 17.14
CA GLU A 185 4.51 -6.10 18.29
C GLU A 185 4.57 -4.63 17.90
N ASN A 186 3.89 -3.77 18.66
CA ASN A 186 3.92 -2.33 18.47
C ASN A 186 3.89 -1.67 19.87
N PRO A 187 5.03 -1.25 20.39
CA PRO A 187 5.13 -0.67 21.72
C PRO A 187 4.66 0.78 21.81
N LEU A 188 4.37 1.44 20.67
CA LEU A 188 3.94 2.83 20.66
C LEU A 188 2.48 2.94 21.12
N LEU A 189 2.31 3.52 22.32
CA LEU A 189 1.00 3.67 22.96
C LEU A 189 0.27 4.88 22.40
N HIS A 190 -1.06 4.82 22.37
CA HIS A 190 -1.93 5.92 21.90
C HIS A 190 -2.05 7.02 23.00
N VAL A 191 -0.96 7.74 23.19
CA VAL A 191 -0.93 8.95 24.01
C VAL A 191 -1.15 10.19 23.14
N ARG A 192 -1.49 11.33 23.77
CA ARG A 192 -1.65 12.61 23.07
C ARG A 192 -0.45 12.89 22.15
N GLY A 193 -0.73 13.26 20.90
CA GLY A 193 0.28 13.56 19.87
C GLY A 193 0.70 12.36 19.02
N VAL A 194 0.27 11.14 19.33
CA VAL A 194 0.60 9.95 18.51
C VAL A 194 -0.21 9.94 17.22
N LEU A 195 0.43 9.50 16.13
CA LEU A 195 -0.10 9.27 14.79
C LEU A 195 -0.34 7.77 14.58
N SER A 196 -1.55 7.40 14.14
CA SER A 196 -1.94 6.01 13.96
C SER A 196 -2.82 5.81 12.73
N MET A 197 -2.79 4.61 12.13
CA MET A 197 -3.63 4.26 10.99
C MET A 197 -5.07 4.00 11.42
N ALA A 198 -6.02 4.60 10.70
CA ALA A 198 -7.42 4.23 10.81
C ALA A 198 -7.70 2.96 9.99
N ARG A 199 -8.68 2.18 10.43
CA ARG A 199 -9.12 0.93 9.79
C ARG A 199 -10.59 0.63 10.05
N THR A 200 -11.14 -0.32 9.31
CA THR A 200 -12.45 -0.91 9.57
C THR A 200 -12.34 -1.98 10.69
N THR A 201 -13.36 -2.79 10.89
CA THR A 201 -13.31 -3.94 11.81
C THR A 201 -12.32 -5.02 11.36
N VAL A 202 -12.00 -5.09 10.06
CA VAL A 202 -10.98 -5.99 9.51
C VAL A 202 -9.60 -5.48 9.89
N MET A 203 -8.72 -6.35 10.40
CA MET A 203 -7.41 -5.97 10.92
C MET A 203 -6.47 -5.42 9.84
N ASP A 204 -6.48 -6.02 8.65
CA ASP A 204 -5.67 -5.64 7.49
C ASP A 204 -6.47 -4.81 6.48
N SER A 205 -7.12 -3.74 6.94
CA SER A 205 -7.97 -2.88 6.10
C SER A 205 -7.54 -1.41 6.06
N ALA A 206 -6.44 -1.05 6.70
CA ALA A 206 -5.90 0.30 6.63
C ALA A 206 -5.43 0.60 5.20
N THR A 207 -5.69 1.82 4.72
CA THR A 207 -5.23 2.30 3.41
C THR A 207 -4.51 3.64 3.54
N SER A 208 -5.23 4.76 3.50
CA SER A 208 -4.67 6.11 3.58
C SER A 208 -5.08 6.87 4.83
N GLN A 209 -6.21 6.50 5.46
CA GLN A 209 -6.74 7.26 6.57
C GLN A 209 -5.89 7.10 7.83
N PHE A 210 -5.63 8.21 8.49
CA PHE A 210 -4.88 8.28 9.72
C PHE A 210 -5.57 9.18 10.75
N PHE A 211 -5.15 9.08 11.99
CA PHE A 211 -5.62 9.97 13.05
C PHE A 211 -4.47 10.43 13.94
N LEU A 212 -4.62 11.64 14.47
CA LEU A 212 -3.72 12.27 15.44
C LEU A 212 -4.43 12.33 16.79
N MET A 213 -3.79 11.80 17.82
CA MET A 213 -4.36 11.74 19.16
C MET A 213 -4.40 13.13 19.80
N HIS A 214 -5.58 13.58 20.20
CA HIS A 214 -5.76 14.81 21.00
C HIS A 214 -5.59 14.56 22.50
N ALA A 215 -5.86 13.32 22.96
CA ALA A 215 -5.68 12.89 24.35
C ALA A 215 -5.19 11.44 24.41
N ASP A 216 -4.77 11.01 25.59
CA ASP A 216 -4.41 9.61 25.84
C ASP A 216 -5.64 8.71 25.76
N TYR A 217 -5.53 7.60 24.99
CA TYR A 217 -6.63 6.66 24.82
C TYR A 217 -6.15 5.20 24.83
N PRO A 218 -5.85 4.63 26.01
CA PRO A 218 -5.21 3.31 26.15
C PRO A 218 -6.01 2.15 25.53
N SER A 219 -7.33 2.31 25.35
CA SER A 219 -8.15 1.25 24.73
C SER A 219 -7.83 0.96 23.27
N LEU A 220 -7.06 1.83 22.60
CA LEU A 220 -6.56 1.64 21.23
C LEU A 220 -5.25 0.85 21.19
N ASN A 221 -4.53 0.78 22.31
CA ASN A 221 -3.24 0.10 22.38
C ASN A 221 -3.37 -1.37 21.98
N GLY A 222 -2.45 -1.82 21.12
CA GLY A 222 -2.49 -3.18 20.56
C GLY A 222 -3.62 -3.49 19.59
N LYS A 223 -4.46 -2.51 19.21
CA LYS A 223 -5.59 -2.67 18.27
C LYS A 223 -5.49 -1.82 17.01
N TYR A 224 -4.63 -0.81 17.02
CA TYR A 224 -4.37 0.09 15.90
C TYR A 224 -2.86 0.26 15.72
N ALA A 225 -2.43 0.49 14.48
CA ALA A 225 -1.03 0.65 14.13
C ALA A 225 -0.59 2.10 14.37
N ALA A 226 -0.05 2.39 15.54
CA ALA A 226 0.66 3.62 15.79
C ALA A 226 2.00 3.60 15.05
N PHE A 227 2.30 4.63 14.24
CA PHE A 227 3.47 4.64 13.37
C PHE A 227 4.28 5.93 13.40
N GLY A 228 3.94 6.84 14.31
CA GLY A 228 4.63 8.11 14.47
C GLY A 228 4.03 8.97 15.58
N TYR A 229 4.57 10.17 15.74
CA TYR A 229 4.07 11.14 16.70
C TYR A 229 4.45 12.57 16.29
N ILE A 230 3.72 13.55 16.83
CA ILE A 230 3.94 14.98 16.60
C ILE A 230 5.17 15.41 17.38
N VAL A 231 6.15 16.03 16.72
CA VAL A 231 7.33 16.64 17.35
C VAL A 231 7.23 18.14 17.43
N ALA A 232 6.35 18.79 16.64
CA ALA A 232 6.10 20.23 16.68
C ALA A 232 4.66 20.54 16.23
N GLY A 233 4.06 21.59 16.78
CA GLY A 233 2.75 22.11 16.35
C GLY A 233 1.55 21.37 16.93
N LEU A 234 1.66 20.72 18.09
CA LEU A 234 0.56 20.00 18.73
C LEU A 234 -0.63 20.91 19.06
N GLU A 235 -0.40 22.19 19.30
CA GLU A 235 -1.42 23.22 19.50
C GLU A 235 -2.33 23.41 18.28
N THR A 236 -1.89 23.02 17.09
CA THR A 236 -2.73 23.02 15.88
C THR A 236 -3.86 21.97 15.99
N VAL A 237 -3.57 20.81 16.60
CA VAL A 237 -4.61 19.80 16.91
C VAL A 237 -5.63 20.37 17.90
N ASP A 238 -5.16 21.11 18.91
CA ASP A 238 -6.06 21.75 19.89
C ASP A 238 -6.99 22.77 19.24
N LYS A 239 -6.46 23.62 18.35
CA LYS A 239 -7.26 24.59 17.59
C LYS A 239 -8.32 23.89 16.72
N VAL A 240 -7.96 22.81 16.05
CA VAL A 240 -8.92 22.00 15.26
C VAL A 240 -10.00 21.42 16.18
N CYS A 241 -9.66 20.99 17.39
CA CYS A 241 -10.64 20.45 18.34
C CYS A 241 -11.56 21.50 18.98
N GLN A 242 -11.33 22.81 18.75
CA GLN A 242 -12.16 23.90 19.25
C GLN A 242 -13.26 24.36 18.28
N ILE A 243 -13.31 23.83 17.06
CA ILE A 243 -14.33 24.18 16.06
C ILE A 243 -15.73 23.68 16.46
N ASP A 244 -16.74 24.27 15.86
CA ASP A 244 -18.10 23.77 15.98
C ASP A 244 -18.27 22.43 15.24
N LEU A 245 -18.97 21.50 15.91
CA LEU A 245 -19.15 20.14 15.41
C LEU A 245 -20.63 19.81 15.30
N GLY A 246 -21.01 19.19 14.20
CA GLY A 246 -22.26 18.50 13.96
C GLY A 246 -22.21 17.03 14.39
N TYR A 247 -23.33 16.34 14.19
CA TYR A 247 -23.53 14.95 14.60
C TYR A 247 -23.39 13.98 13.41
N ASN A 248 -22.78 12.82 13.67
CA ASN A 248 -22.84 11.62 12.84
C ASN A 248 -23.48 10.51 13.70
N GLY A 249 -24.78 10.25 13.53
CA GLY A 249 -25.53 9.46 14.48
C GLY A 249 -25.53 10.13 15.86
N ASP A 250 -25.12 9.40 16.89
CA ASP A 250 -25.02 9.90 18.27
C ASP A 250 -23.67 10.58 18.58
N GLU A 251 -22.70 10.54 17.64
CA GLU A 251 -21.37 11.08 17.83
C GLU A 251 -21.28 12.53 17.31
N ARG A 252 -20.92 13.46 18.19
CA ARG A 252 -20.64 14.86 17.81
C ARG A 252 -19.19 14.99 17.34
N SER A 253 -18.97 14.77 16.02
CA SER A 253 -17.61 14.68 15.46
C SER A 253 -17.47 15.20 14.04
N VAL A 254 -18.55 15.68 13.41
CA VAL A 254 -18.51 16.22 12.05
C VAL A 254 -18.12 17.69 12.08
N PRO A 255 -16.99 18.13 11.51
CA PRO A 255 -16.65 19.52 11.39
C PRO A 255 -17.76 20.33 10.67
N LEU A 256 -18.17 21.45 11.24
CA LEU A 256 -19.09 22.41 10.57
C LEU A 256 -18.35 23.45 9.71
N VAL A 257 -17.02 23.43 9.75
CA VAL A 257 -16.13 24.20 8.88
C VAL A 257 -15.15 23.25 8.21
N ASP A 258 -14.65 23.60 7.04
CA ASP A 258 -13.66 22.77 6.35
C ASP A 258 -12.31 22.79 7.10
N VAL A 259 -11.84 21.63 7.49
CA VAL A 259 -10.52 21.41 8.07
C VAL A 259 -9.65 20.71 7.01
N ILE A 260 -9.05 21.51 6.14
CA ILE A 260 -8.33 21.02 4.97
C ILE A 260 -6.85 20.82 5.29
N LEU A 261 -6.34 19.62 5.01
CA LEU A 261 -4.92 19.35 4.90
C LEU A 261 -4.43 19.92 3.56
N GLU A 262 -3.93 21.15 3.60
CA GLU A 262 -3.48 21.89 2.42
C GLU A 262 -2.32 21.16 1.73
N SER A 263 -1.37 20.67 2.51
CA SER A 263 -0.22 19.91 2.01
C SER A 263 0.39 19.00 3.05
N ALA A 264 1.00 17.91 2.58
CA ALA A 264 1.87 17.03 3.34
C ALA A 264 3.22 16.92 2.63
N VAL A 265 4.31 17.42 3.24
CA VAL A 265 5.63 17.48 2.62
C VAL A 265 6.71 16.93 3.54
N PHE A 266 7.74 16.33 2.96
CA PHE A 266 8.91 15.91 3.73
C PHE A 266 9.70 17.12 4.24
N VAL A 267 10.22 16.99 5.46
CA VAL A 267 11.07 18.00 6.08
C VAL A 267 12.27 17.33 6.78
N THR A 268 13.29 18.11 7.08
CA THR A 268 14.45 17.66 7.86
C THR A 268 14.74 18.69 8.94
N PRO A 269 15.21 18.29 10.14
CA PRO A 269 15.74 19.21 11.12
C PRO A 269 16.87 20.09 10.54
N LYS A 270 16.92 21.36 10.98
CA LYS A 270 18.00 22.30 10.63
C LYS A 270 19.31 21.91 11.28
#